data_bd69f3788d4eb9cf48f2a44013bd77cc
#
_entry.id   bd69f3788d4eb9cf48f2a44013bd77cc
#
_cell.length_a   1.000
_cell.length_b   1.000
_cell.length_c   1.000
_cell.angle_alpha   90.00
_cell.angle_beta   90.00
_cell.angle_gamma   90.00
#
_symmetry.space_group_name_H-M   'P 1'
#
loop_
_entity.id
_entity.type
_entity.pdbx_description
1 polymer ?
#
loop_
_entity_poly.entity_id
_entity_poly.type
_entity_poly.pdbx_seq_one_letter_code
_entity_poly.pdbx_strand_id
1 'polypeptide(L)'
;MKEIEYLSADNTFIKKKIKPNFIALGKKMGAKMKAVSAALAQFTQEDISRIERETVYNLLIENETVPLYLTDVEILSEDVPGWMVAAKGTVTVALDVTITPELLNEGNARELVNRIQKIRKESGFELTDRIAVKVSFNESLEPSITQFKSYICAEILADSLEMVPEITDGTEIEVNEINLKVQVHKKGGQNGN
;
A
#
# COMPACT_ATOMS: atom_id res chain seq x y z
N MET A 1 -0.93 4.04 6.84
CA MET A 1 -2.40 4.02 6.60
C MET A 1 -2.99 5.18 7.37
N LYS A 2 -3.66 6.10 6.69
CA LYS A 2 -4.19 7.34 7.30
C LYS A 2 -5.66 7.27 7.64
N GLU A 3 -6.42 6.50 6.89
CA GLU A 3 -7.87 6.39 7.01
C GLU A 3 -8.30 4.95 6.80
N ILE A 4 -9.33 4.52 7.52
CA ILE A 4 -9.98 3.23 7.34
C ILE A 4 -11.46 3.51 7.17
N GLU A 5 -12.01 3.08 6.06
CA GLU A 5 -13.43 3.14 5.75
C GLU A 5 -14.04 1.74 5.79
N TYR A 6 -15.16 1.59 6.46
CA TYR A 6 -15.92 0.34 6.45
C TYR A 6 -17.01 0.43 5.39
N LEU A 7 -16.91 -0.46 4.41
CA LEU A 7 -17.85 -0.53 3.30
C LEU A 7 -18.84 -1.67 3.55
N SER A 8 -20.12 -1.44 3.27
CA SER A 8 -21.11 -2.51 3.26
C SER A 8 -20.93 -3.41 2.03
N ALA A 9 -21.46 -4.63 2.10
CA ALA A 9 -21.36 -5.61 1.02
C ALA A 9 -21.94 -5.14 -0.34
N ASP A 10 -22.77 -4.11 -0.32
CA ASP A 10 -23.37 -3.51 -1.52
C ASP A 10 -22.46 -2.49 -2.23
N ASN A 11 -21.32 -2.16 -1.64
CA ASN A 11 -20.37 -1.23 -2.26
C ASN A 11 -19.54 -1.94 -3.35
N THR A 12 -19.77 -1.56 -4.57
CA THR A 12 -19.31 -2.14 -5.85
C THR A 12 -17.81 -1.88 -6.16
N PHE A 13 -16.98 -1.60 -5.15
CA PHE A 13 -15.54 -1.33 -5.38
C PHE A 13 -14.74 -2.57 -5.77
N ILE A 14 -15.23 -3.77 -5.44
CA ILE A 14 -14.52 -5.01 -5.74
C ILE A 14 -15.35 -5.81 -6.72
N LYS A 15 -14.94 -5.80 -7.97
CA LYS A 15 -15.49 -6.72 -8.95
C LYS A 15 -14.96 -8.12 -8.69
N LYS A 16 -15.87 -9.06 -8.59
CA LYS A 16 -15.54 -10.46 -8.43
C LYS A 16 -15.73 -11.19 -9.75
N LYS A 17 -14.86 -12.16 -9.98
CA LYS A 17 -15.01 -13.16 -11.06
C LYS A 17 -15.18 -14.53 -10.44
N ILE A 18 -16.01 -15.33 -11.07
CA ILE A 18 -16.21 -16.72 -10.69
C ILE A 18 -15.63 -17.63 -11.77
N LYS A 19 -14.93 -18.67 -11.35
CA LYS A 19 -14.39 -19.72 -12.21
C LYS A 19 -14.80 -21.08 -11.69
N PRO A 20 -14.99 -22.07 -12.58
CA PRO A 20 -15.24 -23.44 -12.15
C PRO A 20 -13.98 -24.04 -11.51
N ASN A 21 -14.14 -24.72 -10.38
CA ASN A 21 -13.10 -25.59 -9.85
C ASN A 21 -13.13 -26.89 -10.65
N PHE A 22 -12.24 -27.02 -11.62
CA PHE A 22 -12.21 -28.18 -12.54
C PHE A 22 -11.97 -29.52 -11.84
N ILE A 23 -11.30 -29.52 -10.69
CA ILE A 23 -11.03 -30.72 -9.89
C ILE A 23 -12.33 -31.20 -9.23
N ALA A 24 -13.08 -30.30 -8.61
CA ALA A 24 -14.31 -30.58 -7.92
C ALA A 24 -15.46 -30.92 -8.92
N LEU A 25 -15.63 -30.07 -9.93
CA LEU A 25 -16.72 -30.17 -10.90
C LEU A 25 -16.48 -31.21 -11.98
N GLY A 26 -15.24 -31.47 -12.38
CA GLY A 26 -14.94 -32.38 -13.48
C GLY A 26 -15.50 -33.78 -13.26
N LYS A 27 -15.41 -34.29 -12.03
CA LYS A 27 -15.98 -35.59 -11.65
C LYS A 27 -17.50 -35.59 -11.59
N LYS A 28 -18.15 -34.48 -11.27
CA LYS A 28 -19.62 -34.36 -11.13
C LYS A 28 -20.30 -34.08 -12.45
N MET A 29 -19.70 -33.26 -13.32
CA MET A 29 -20.33 -32.68 -14.49
C MET A 29 -19.93 -33.35 -15.81
N GLY A 30 -18.78 -33.99 -15.87
CA GLY A 30 -18.36 -34.73 -17.07
C GLY A 30 -18.52 -33.91 -18.37
N ALA A 31 -19.33 -34.42 -19.29
CA ALA A 31 -19.63 -33.80 -20.60
C ALA A 31 -20.30 -32.40 -20.46
N LYS A 32 -21.02 -32.16 -19.38
CA LYS A 32 -21.71 -30.86 -19.12
C LYS A 32 -20.76 -29.75 -18.65
N MET A 33 -19.48 -30.05 -18.42
CA MET A 33 -18.51 -29.09 -17.89
C MET A 33 -18.36 -27.82 -18.76
N LYS A 34 -18.46 -27.98 -20.09
CA LYS A 34 -18.40 -26.85 -21.02
C LYS A 34 -19.60 -25.90 -20.85
N ALA A 35 -20.80 -26.48 -20.68
CA ALA A 35 -22.03 -25.70 -20.44
C ALA A 35 -22.00 -24.99 -19.09
N VAL A 36 -21.49 -25.64 -18.03
CA VAL A 36 -21.28 -25.05 -16.71
C VAL A 36 -20.31 -23.84 -16.79
N SER A 37 -19.18 -24.03 -17.46
CA SER A 37 -18.19 -22.95 -17.62
C SER A 37 -18.78 -21.76 -18.38
N ALA A 38 -19.55 -21.98 -19.42
CA ALA A 38 -20.22 -20.95 -20.20
C ALA A 38 -21.26 -20.20 -19.35
N ALA A 39 -22.03 -20.90 -18.54
CA ALA A 39 -23.02 -20.32 -17.65
C ALA A 39 -22.35 -19.47 -16.52
N LEU A 40 -21.28 -19.98 -15.90
CA LEU A 40 -20.51 -19.24 -14.91
C LEU A 40 -19.90 -17.96 -15.47
N ALA A 41 -19.47 -17.94 -16.73
CA ALA A 41 -18.96 -16.76 -17.39
C ALA A 41 -20.00 -15.63 -17.55
N GLN A 42 -21.29 -15.95 -17.43
CA GLN A 42 -22.41 -15.00 -17.49
C GLN A 42 -22.88 -14.53 -16.11
N PHE A 43 -22.27 -15.01 -15.02
CA PHE A 43 -22.68 -14.62 -13.68
C PHE A 43 -22.46 -13.13 -13.45
N THR A 44 -23.51 -12.52 -12.90
CA THR A 44 -23.46 -11.13 -12.42
C THR A 44 -22.80 -11.05 -11.04
N GLN A 45 -22.47 -9.86 -10.58
CA GLN A 45 -21.98 -9.64 -9.21
C GLN A 45 -23.00 -10.09 -8.15
N GLU A 46 -24.28 -9.98 -8.47
CA GLU A 46 -25.38 -10.45 -7.62
C GLU A 46 -25.41 -11.98 -7.51
N ASP A 47 -25.25 -12.70 -8.63
CA ASP A 47 -25.18 -14.16 -8.64
C ASP A 47 -23.98 -14.69 -7.84
N ILE A 48 -22.82 -13.99 -7.96
CA ILE A 48 -21.62 -14.33 -7.20
C ILE A 48 -21.85 -14.08 -5.70
N SER A 49 -22.42 -12.96 -5.34
CA SER A 49 -22.74 -12.64 -3.93
C SER A 49 -23.78 -13.61 -3.36
N ARG A 50 -24.71 -14.09 -4.19
CA ARG A 50 -25.72 -15.06 -3.79
C ARG A 50 -25.10 -16.41 -3.48
N ILE A 51 -24.22 -16.95 -4.32
CA ILE A 51 -23.56 -18.23 -4.05
C ILE A 51 -22.62 -18.16 -2.83
N GLU A 52 -22.01 -17.02 -2.58
CA GLU A 52 -21.20 -16.81 -1.36
C GLU A 52 -22.04 -16.85 -0.09
N ARG A 53 -23.24 -16.25 -0.12
CA ARG A 53 -24.13 -16.18 1.02
C ARG A 53 -24.89 -17.49 1.27
N GLU A 54 -25.45 -18.07 0.19
CA GLU A 54 -26.33 -19.23 0.27
C GLU A 54 -25.56 -20.55 0.19
N THR A 55 -24.27 -20.51 -0.16
CA THR A 55 -23.35 -21.65 -0.32
C THR A 55 -23.75 -22.63 -1.40
N VAL A 56 -24.93 -22.48 -2.01
CA VAL A 56 -25.46 -23.26 -3.11
C VAL A 56 -26.22 -22.35 -4.09
N TYR A 57 -26.07 -22.62 -5.39
CA TYR A 57 -26.75 -21.93 -6.45
C TYR A 57 -27.34 -22.93 -7.42
N ASN A 58 -28.62 -22.80 -7.72
CA ASN A 58 -29.31 -23.71 -8.66
C ASN A 58 -29.11 -23.21 -10.10
N LEU A 59 -28.16 -23.82 -10.79
CA LEU A 59 -27.79 -23.46 -12.15
C LEU A 59 -28.65 -24.25 -13.15
N LEU A 60 -29.33 -23.55 -14.07
CA LEU A 60 -30.09 -24.16 -15.13
C LEU A 60 -29.18 -24.43 -16.35
N ILE A 61 -29.00 -25.69 -16.71
CA ILE A 61 -28.20 -26.14 -17.86
C ILE A 61 -29.00 -27.11 -18.68
N GLU A 62 -29.17 -26.84 -19.97
CA GLU A 62 -29.85 -27.75 -20.91
C GLU A 62 -31.22 -28.27 -20.39
N ASN A 63 -32.00 -27.36 -19.75
CA ASN A 63 -33.29 -27.64 -19.09
C ASN A 63 -33.22 -28.52 -17.83
N GLU A 64 -32.04 -28.78 -17.30
CA GLU A 64 -31.86 -29.42 -16.00
C GLU A 64 -31.35 -28.44 -14.96
N THR A 65 -31.88 -28.51 -13.76
CA THR A 65 -31.40 -27.74 -12.62
C THR A 65 -30.28 -28.51 -11.92
N VAL A 66 -29.08 -27.93 -11.90
CA VAL A 66 -27.90 -28.51 -11.29
C VAL A 66 -27.50 -27.67 -10.07
N PRO A 67 -27.41 -28.28 -8.87
CA PRO A 67 -26.93 -27.56 -7.71
C PRO A 67 -25.42 -27.36 -7.82
N LEU A 68 -25.01 -26.09 -7.79
CA LEU A 68 -23.63 -25.66 -7.77
C LEU A 68 -23.27 -25.18 -6.35
N TYR A 69 -22.30 -25.80 -5.72
CA TYR A 69 -21.87 -25.47 -4.38
C TYR A 69 -20.70 -24.48 -4.41
N LEU A 70 -20.54 -23.69 -3.34
CA LEU A 70 -19.42 -22.76 -3.21
C LEU A 70 -18.05 -23.47 -3.35
N THR A 71 -17.95 -24.72 -2.94
CA THR A 71 -16.73 -25.55 -3.12
C THR A 71 -16.46 -25.97 -4.57
N ASP A 72 -17.46 -25.86 -5.45
CA ASP A 72 -17.37 -26.23 -6.84
C ASP A 72 -16.84 -25.08 -7.72
N VAL A 73 -16.64 -23.89 -7.12
CA VAL A 73 -16.19 -22.69 -7.82
C VAL A 73 -15.04 -22.01 -7.09
N GLU A 74 -14.32 -21.21 -7.82
CA GLU A 74 -13.31 -20.30 -7.30
C GLU A 74 -13.77 -18.87 -7.55
N ILE A 75 -13.90 -18.08 -6.48
CA ILE A 75 -14.25 -16.66 -6.57
C ILE A 75 -12.96 -15.86 -6.39
N LEU A 76 -12.66 -15.04 -7.39
CA LEU A 76 -11.47 -14.21 -7.47
C LEU A 76 -11.88 -12.76 -7.48
N SER A 77 -11.15 -11.92 -6.78
CA SER A 77 -11.27 -10.47 -6.93
C SER A 77 -10.60 -10.05 -8.24
N GLU A 78 -11.24 -9.18 -9.01
CA GLU A 78 -10.58 -8.51 -10.14
C GLU A 78 -9.63 -7.44 -9.60
N ASP A 79 -8.49 -7.31 -10.28
CA ASP A 79 -7.61 -6.18 -10.04
C ASP A 79 -8.32 -4.87 -10.42
N VAL A 80 -8.51 -4.02 -9.44
CA VAL A 80 -9.04 -2.67 -9.65
C VAL A 80 -7.83 -1.74 -9.77
N PRO A 81 -7.66 -1.05 -10.90
CA PRO A 81 -6.55 -0.10 -11.05
C PRO A 81 -6.50 0.89 -9.88
N GLY A 82 -5.32 1.05 -9.28
CA GLY A 82 -5.12 1.92 -8.11
C GLY A 82 -5.47 1.27 -6.76
N TRP A 83 -5.90 0.00 -6.74
CA TRP A 83 -6.24 -0.70 -5.50
C TRP A 83 -5.52 -2.04 -5.39
N MET A 84 -5.03 -2.34 -4.20
CA MET A 84 -4.52 -3.66 -3.84
C MET A 84 -5.56 -4.34 -2.95
N VAL A 85 -6.08 -5.47 -3.41
CA VAL A 85 -7.18 -6.18 -2.73
C VAL A 85 -6.70 -7.51 -2.18
N ALA A 86 -7.04 -7.79 -0.95
CA ALA A 86 -6.82 -9.09 -0.32
C ALA A 86 -8.09 -9.55 0.39
N ALA A 87 -8.44 -10.83 0.20
CA ALA A 87 -9.61 -11.43 0.83
C ALA A 87 -9.22 -12.68 1.62
N LYS A 88 -9.83 -12.86 2.79
CA LYS A 88 -9.71 -14.08 3.59
C LYS A 88 -11.04 -14.41 4.27
N GLY A 89 -11.66 -15.49 3.84
CA GLY A 89 -13.01 -15.86 4.29
C GLY A 89 -14.02 -14.80 3.86
N THR A 90 -14.77 -14.28 4.80
CA THR A 90 -15.78 -13.23 4.56
C THR A 90 -15.22 -11.80 4.65
N VAL A 91 -13.95 -11.66 5.00
CA VAL A 91 -13.31 -10.34 5.13
C VAL A 91 -12.53 -10.01 3.87
N THR A 92 -12.79 -8.86 3.29
CA THR A 92 -12.03 -8.29 2.18
C THR A 92 -11.46 -6.95 2.60
N VAL A 93 -10.19 -6.72 2.30
CA VAL A 93 -9.49 -5.46 2.52
C VAL A 93 -9.01 -4.94 1.17
N ALA A 94 -9.33 -3.69 0.89
CA ALA A 94 -8.82 -2.98 -0.27
C ALA A 94 -7.95 -1.80 0.20
N LEU A 95 -6.75 -1.69 -0.35
CA LEU A 95 -5.83 -0.59 -0.09
C LEU A 95 -5.74 0.27 -1.35
N ASP A 96 -6.09 1.55 -1.22
CA ASP A 96 -5.79 2.54 -2.27
C ASP A 96 -4.27 2.73 -2.31
N VAL A 97 -3.67 2.40 -3.44
CA VAL A 97 -2.23 2.51 -3.69
C VAL A 97 -1.88 3.71 -4.58
N THR A 98 -2.84 4.59 -4.80
CA THR A 98 -2.62 5.82 -5.56
C THR A 98 -1.72 6.75 -4.76
N ILE A 99 -0.55 7.05 -5.29
CA ILE A 99 0.41 7.97 -4.66
C ILE A 99 0.10 9.38 -5.15
N THR A 100 -0.47 10.21 -4.27
CA THR A 100 -0.64 11.64 -4.55
C THR A 100 0.68 12.39 -4.32
N PRO A 101 0.85 13.60 -4.90
CA PRO A 101 2.02 14.44 -4.63
C PRO A 101 2.26 14.68 -3.13
N GLU A 102 1.18 14.86 -2.35
CA GLU A 102 1.26 15.05 -0.90
C GLU A 102 1.80 13.81 -0.19
N LEU A 103 1.31 12.62 -0.59
CA LEU A 103 1.79 11.34 -0.03
C LEU A 103 3.24 11.08 -0.40
N LEU A 104 3.64 11.44 -1.62
CA LEU A 104 5.03 11.34 -2.06
C LEU A 104 5.93 12.26 -1.23
N ASN A 105 5.54 13.53 -1.06
CA ASN A 105 6.30 14.48 -0.26
C ASN A 105 6.42 14.05 1.20
N GLU A 106 5.36 13.53 1.78
CA GLU A 106 5.38 12.97 3.14
C GLU A 106 6.30 11.74 3.23
N GLY A 107 6.23 10.85 2.25
CA GLY A 107 7.11 9.68 2.15
C GLY A 107 8.58 10.06 2.10
N ASN A 108 8.93 11.03 1.25
CA ASN A 108 10.27 11.59 1.14
C ASN A 108 10.76 12.20 2.46
N ALA A 109 9.89 12.98 3.13
CA ALA A 109 10.23 13.59 4.42
C ALA A 109 10.50 12.53 5.49
N ARG A 110 9.69 11.47 5.57
CA ARG A 110 9.90 10.35 6.52
C ARG A 110 11.18 9.58 6.23
N GLU A 111 11.47 9.34 4.95
CA GLU A 111 12.70 8.64 4.58
C GLU A 111 13.94 9.50 4.90
N LEU A 112 13.89 10.82 4.65
CA LEU A 112 14.95 11.74 5.05
C LEU A 112 15.18 11.72 6.57
N VAL A 113 14.12 11.72 7.38
CA VAL A 113 14.20 11.56 8.84
C VAL A 113 14.93 10.25 9.19
N ASN A 114 14.56 9.14 8.60
CA ASN A 114 15.18 7.83 8.84
C ASN A 114 16.68 7.85 8.53
N ARG A 115 17.07 8.46 7.39
CA ARG A 115 18.47 8.56 6.98
C ARG A 115 19.28 9.43 7.95
N ILE A 116 18.74 10.56 8.38
CA ILE A 116 19.42 11.44 9.35
C ILE A 116 19.51 10.78 10.73
N GLN A 117 18.48 10.08 11.18
CA GLN A 117 18.52 9.31 12.44
C GLN A 117 19.61 8.21 12.39
N LYS A 118 19.78 7.56 11.24
CA LYS A 118 20.85 6.60 11.04
C LYS A 118 22.23 7.27 11.17
N ILE A 119 22.42 8.44 10.53
CA ILE A 119 23.67 9.21 10.64
C ILE A 119 23.95 9.58 12.11
N ARG A 120 22.93 10.06 12.85
CA ARG A 120 23.05 10.39 14.29
C ARG A 120 23.57 9.19 15.10
N LYS A 121 22.96 8.01 14.88
CA LYS A 121 23.34 6.78 15.56
C LYS A 121 24.77 6.35 15.23
N GLU A 122 25.16 6.39 13.97
CA GLU A 122 26.50 6.00 13.50
C GLU A 122 27.58 6.99 13.96
N SER A 123 27.21 8.25 14.15
CA SER A 123 28.07 9.30 14.69
C SER A 123 28.16 9.32 16.23
N GLY A 124 27.47 8.39 16.91
CA GLY A 124 27.49 8.29 18.36
C GLY A 124 26.80 9.43 19.11
N PHE A 125 25.78 10.05 18.48
CA PHE A 125 25.03 11.11 19.13
C PHE A 125 24.06 10.53 20.16
N GLU A 126 23.90 11.27 21.28
CA GLU A 126 22.89 10.93 22.28
C GLU A 126 21.47 11.23 21.76
N LEU A 127 20.48 10.55 22.34
CA LEU A 127 19.09 10.73 21.94
C LEU A 127 18.59 12.17 22.08
N THR A 128 19.13 12.90 23.07
CA THR A 128 18.75 14.28 23.39
C THR A 128 19.58 15.33 22.67
N ASP A 129 20.61 14.93 21.94
CA ASP A 129 21.48 15.89 21.26
C ASP A 129 20.73 16.71 20.23
N ARG A 130 20.90 18.02 20.27
CA ARG A 130 20.39 18.93 19.24
C ARG A 130 21.40 19.04 18.12
N ILE A 131 20.88 19.14 16.88
CA ILE A 131 21.71 19.16 15.68
C ILE A 131 21.38 20.33 14.77
N ALA A 132 22.33 20.67 13.90
CA ALA A 132 22.12 21.49 12.72
C ALA A 132 22.37 20.61 11.48
N VAL A 133 21.47 20.69 10.51
CA VAL A 133 21.51 19.85 9.31
C VAL A 133 21.58 20.73 8.08
N LYS A 134 22.48 20.38 7.17
CA LYS A 134 22.49 20.86 5.79
C LYS A 134 22.25 19.72 4.85
N VAL A 135 21.44 19.96 3.83
CA VAL A 135 21.09 18.99 2.77
C VAL A 135 21.45 19.62 1.43
N SER A 136 22.13 18.88 0.56
CA SER A 136 22.39 19.38 -0.80
C SER A 136 21.08 19.58 -1.54
N PHE A 137 20.98 20.67 -2.31
CA PHE A 137 19.76 20.99 -3.06
C PHE A 137 19.46 19.93 -4.10
N ASN A 138 18.19 19.54 -4.16
CA ASN A 138 17.65 18.69 -5.20
C ASN A 138 16.21 19.12 -5.49
N GLU A 139 15.93 19.43 -6.75
CA GLU A 139 14.65 19.96 -7.21
C GLU A 139 13.46 19.03 -6.88
N SER A 140 13.66 17.71 -6.97
CA SER A 140 12.60 16.73 -6.69
C SER A 140 12.28 16.59 -5.20
N LEU A 141 13.24 16.91 -4.31
CA LEU A 141 13.07 16.82 -2.85
C LEU A 141 12.75 18.18 -2.19
N GLU A 142 13.00 19.28 -2.89
CA GLU A 142 12.75 20.62 -2.37
C GLU A 142 11.32 20.80 -1.85
N PRO A 143 10.24 20.41 -2.58
CA PRO A 143 8.87 20.52 -2.08
C PRO A 143 8.65 19.71 -0.79
N SER A 144 9.21 18.50 -0.71
CA SER A 144 9.10 17.62 0.45
C SER A 144 9.75 18.22 1.69
N ILE A 145 10.98 18.74 1.52
CA ILE A 145 11.74 19.33 2.63
C ILE A 145 11.09 20.64 3.09
N THR A 146 10.63 21.47 2.16
CA THR A 146 10.00 22.75 2.48
C THR A 146 8.67 22.57 3.18
N GLN A 147 7.80 21.71 2.64
CA GLN A 147 6.47 21.46 3.19
C GLN A 147 6.53 20.81 4.57
N PHE A 148 7.45 19.86 4.77
CA PHE A 148 7.56 19.07 5.99
C PHE A 148 8.71 19.49 6.90
N LYS A 149 9.29 20.69 6.72
CA LYS A 149 10.45 21.17 7.48
C LYS A 149 10.27 21.06 8.98
N SER A 150 9.13 21.53 9.49
CA SER A 150 8.84 21.50 10.93
C SER A 150 8.75 20.06 11.47
N TYR A 151 8.12 19.15 10.73
CA TYR A 151 8.05 17.73 11.06
C TYR A 151 9.46 17.11 11.09
N ILE A 152 10.24 17.30 10.03
CA ILE A 152 11.59 16.76 9.94
C ILE A 152 12.44 17.25 11.12
N CYS A 153 12.46 18.57 11.37
CA CYS A 153 13.24 19.15 12.46
C CYS A 153 12.83 18.59 13.84
N ALA A 154 11.53 18.40 14.07
CA ALA A 154 11.04 17.84 15.33
C ALA A 154 11.51 16.39 15.51
N GLU A 155 11.37 15.55 14.49
CA GLU A 155 11.74 14.14 14.56
C GLU A 155 13.24 13.89 14.73
N ILE A 156 14.09 14.75 14.14
CA ILE A 156 15.53 14.59 14.22
C ILE A 156 16.19 15.47 15.31
N LEU A 157 15.40 16.21 16.09
CA LEU A 157 15.86 17.18 17.06
C LEU A 157 16.80 18.25 16.47
N ALA A 158 16.48 18.72 15.25
CA ALA A 158 17.25 19.76 14.59
C ALA A 158 16.76 21.16 14.97
N ASP A 159 17.71 22.04 15.28
CA ASP A 159 17.45 23.47 15.46
C ASP A 159 17.43 24.22 14.12
N SER A 160 18.13 23.68 13.13
CA SER A 160 18.11 24.19 11.76
C SER A 160 18.20 23.05 10.74
N LEU A 161 17.47 23.22 9.64
CA LEU A 161 17.53 22.39 8.44
C LEU A 161 17.60 23.34 7.25
N GLU A 162 18.69 23.28 6.51
CA GLU A 162 18.96 24.18 5.39
C GLU A 162 19.30 23.40 4.14
N MET A 163 18.71 23.77 3.02
CA MET A 163 19.15 23.30 1.70
C MET A 163 20.23 24.22 1.16
N VAL A 164 21.33 23.65 0.74
CA VAL A 164 22.48 24.38 0.20
C VAL A 164 22.82 23.84 -1.19
N PRO A 165 23.35 24.67 -2.10
CA PRO A 165 23.64 24.26 -3.46
C PRO A 165 24.55 23.04 -3.53
N GLU A 166 25.58 23.02 -2.68
CA GLU A 166 26.60 21.97 -2.68
C GLU A 166 27.12 21.68 -1.28
N ILE A 167 27.44 20.41 -1.01
CA ILE A 167 28.12 19.96 0.20
C ILE A 167 29.37 19.21 -0.21
N THR A 168 30.53 19.74 0.14
CA THR A 168 31.85 19.13 -0.16
C THR A 168 32.15 17.97 0.77
N ASP A 169 31.86 18.13 2.07
CA ASP A 169 32.10 17.15 3.12
C ASP A 169 30.81 16.78 3.82
N GLY A 170 30.26 15.61 3.51
CA GLY A 170 28.98 15.14 4.02
C GLY A 170 28.78 13.66 3.75
N THR A 171 27.77 13.09 4.40
CA THR A 171 27.37 11.71 4.19
C THR A 171 26.44 11.61 2.97
N GLU A 172 26.76 10.74 2.04
CA GLU A 172 25.86 10.41 0.94
C GLU A 172 24.70 9.55 1.44
N ILE A 173 23.50 9.93 1.10
CA ILE A 173 22.28 9.19 1.39
C ILE A 173 21.40 9.08 0.16
N GLU A 174 20.52 8.10 0.17
CA GLU A 174 19.49 7.92 -0.84
C GLU A 174 18.12 8.04 -0.19
N VAL A 175 17.26 8.88 -0.78
CA VAL A 175 15.87 9.06 -0.39
C VAL A 175 15.01 8.74 -1.62
N ASN A 176 14.32 7.60 -1.62
CA ASN A 176 13.46 7.16 -2.72
C ASN A 176 14.13 7.32 -4.11
N GLU A 177 15.29 6.64 -4.28
CA GLU A 177 16.09 6.64 -5.52
C GLU A 177 16.78 7.99 -5.85
N ILE A 178 16.66 9.00 -4.97
CA ILE A 178 17.32 10.29 -5.13
C ILE A 178 18.55 10.34 -4.23
N ASN A 179 19.73 10.48 -4.84
CA ASN A 179 20.98 10.62 -4.11
C ASN A 179 21.23 12.07 -3.74
N LEU A 180 21.62 12.30 -2.49
CA LEU A 180 21.98 13.63 -1.96
C LEU A 180 23.03 13.52 -0.87
N LYS A 181 23.70 14.63 -0.55
CA LYS A 181 24.62 14.74 0.57
C LYS A 181 23.99 15.45 1.75
N VAL A 182 24.25 14.93 2.93
CA VAL A 182 23.78 15.52 4.19
C VAL A 182 24.96 15.74 5.11
N GLN A 183 25.01 16.92 5.72
CA GLN A 183 25.96 17.26 6.76
C GLN A 183 25.22 17.47 8.07
N VAL A 184 25.59 16.73 9.11
CA VAL A 184 24.96 16.77 10.42
C VAL A 184 25.98 17.20 11.45
N HIS A 185 25.72 18.31 12.14
CA HIS A 185 26.56 18.82 13.20
C HIS A 185 25.82 18.78 14.54
N LYS A 186 26.46 18.20 15.53
CA LYS A 186 25.99 18.31 16.92
C LYS A 186 26.17 19.76 17.37
N LYS A 187 25.11 20.40 17.85
CA LYS A 187 25.23 21.66 18.54
C LYS A 187 25.83 21.40 19.93
N GLY A 188 26.95 22.02 20.21
CA GLY A 188 27.59 21.94 21.54
C GLY A 188 26.57 22.31 22.59
N GLY A 189 26.36 21.42 23.58
CA GLY A 189 25.60 21.79 24.77
C GLY A 189 26.24 23.00 25.38
N GLN A 190 25.48 24.07 25.55
CA GLN A 190 25.88 25.11 26.52
C GLN A 190 25.90 24.40 27.87
N ASN A 191 27.10 24.04 28.34
CA ASN A 191 27.29 23.73 29.74
C ASN A 191 26.87 24.99 30.50
N GLY A 192 25.64 24.95 31.03
CA GLY A 192 25.20 25.94 31.97
C GLY A 192 26.13 25.90 33.18
N ASN A 193 26.80 27.00 33.38
CA ASN A 193 27.56 27.28 34.58
C ASN A 193 26.57 27.75 35.65
#